data_8823f4381950d786efbf19b2da829195
#
_entry.id   8823f4381950d786efbf19b2da829195
#
_cell.length_a   1.000
_cell.length_b   1.000
_cell.length_c   1.000
_cell.angle_alpha   90.00
_cell.angle_beta   90.00
_cell.angle_gamma   90.00
#
_symmetry.space_group_name_H-M   'P 1'
#
loop_
_entity.id
_entity.type
_entity.pdbx_description
1 polymer ?
#
loop_
_entity_poly.entity_id
_entity_poly.type
_entity_poly.pdbx_seq_one_letter_code
_entity_poly.pdbx_strand_id
1 'polypeptide(L)'
;MAIDETATDFDQQVTGPLTVVDFWAPWCGPCKMMDPIMEKLEQTYGDRSKFVRFNVDGNQDIAQRYHVMSVPSLVLFRDGQAKEKVTGVYPEAKLAHYFERKIAE
;
A
#
# COMPACT_ATOMS: atom_id res chain seq x y z
N MET A 1 -3.14 13.12 0.75
CA MET A 1 -1.88 12.45 0.38
C MET A 1 -1.65 11.26 1.28
N ALA A 2 -1.05 10.21 0.71
CA ALA A 2 -0.66 9.06 1.51
C ALA A 2 0.35 9.47 2.57
N ILE A 3 0.29 8.80 3.72
CA ILE A 3 1.21 9.05 4.82
C ILE A 3 2.50 8.26 4.55
N ASP A 4 3.65 8.96 4.65
CA ASP A 4 4.95 8.30 4.57
C ASP A 4 5.31 7.79 5.97
N GLU A 5 5.52 6.49 6.09
CA GLU A 5 5.71 5.85 7.39
C GLU A 5 7.13 5.38 7.62
N THR A 6 7.51 5.35 8.89
CA THR A 6 8.76 4.74 9.34
C THR A 6 8.46 3.41 10.02
N ALA A 7 9.51 2.60 10.24
CA ALA A 7 9.34 1.30 10.89
C ALA A 7 8.75 1.44 12.30
N THR A 8 9.07 2.52 13.02
CA THR A 8 8.58 2.72 14.39
C THR A 8 7.09 3.02 14.45
N ASP A 9 6.53 3.61 13.38
CA ASP A 9 5.11 3.99 13.35
C ASP A 9 4.24 2.98 12.61
N PHE A 10 4.85 2.00 11.97
CA PHE A 10 4.16 1.12 11.04
C PHE A 10 2.94 0.44 11.66
N ASP A 11 3.12 -0.18 12.82
CA ASP A 11 2.03 -0.95 13.45
C ASP A 11 0.85 -0.06 13.82
N GLN A 12 1.10 1.19 14.19
CA GLN A 12 0.03 2.14 14.50
C GLN A 12 -0.72 2.57 13.25
N GLN A 13 -0.01 2.73 12.14
CA GLN A 13 -0.60 3.28 10.92
C GLN A 13 -1.45 2.27 10.17
N VAL A 14 -1.25 0.98 10.40
CA VAL A 14 -2.06 -0.04 9.72
C VAL A 14 -3.31 -0.45 10.51
N THR A 15 -3.56 0.17 11.66
CA THR A 15 -4.81 -0.06 12.41
C THR A 15 -5.97 0.63 11.70
N GLY A 16 -7.19 0.20 12.01
CA GLY A 16 -8.39 0.74 11.39
C GLY A 16 -9.02 -0.25 10.43
N PRO A 17 -10.18 0.12 9.85
CA PRO A 17 -10.98 -0.84 9.07
C PRO A 17 -10.29 -1.34 7.82
N LEU A 18 -9.64 -0.44 7.06
CA LEU A 18 -8.95 -0.83 5.83
C LEU A 18 -7.79 0.13 5.57
N THR A 19 -6.58 -0.42 5.47
CA THR A 19 -5.38 0.35 5.15
C THR A 19 -4.68 -0.30 3.96
N VAL A 20 -4.36 0.52 2.96
CA VAL A 20 -3.57 0.10 1.81
C VAL A 20 -2.16 0.61 2.01
N VAL A 21 -1.19 -0.30 2.11
CA VAL A 21 0.20 0.08 2.25
C VAL A 21 0.92 -0.14 0.93
N ASP A 22 1.51 0.93 0.40
CA ASP A 22 2.31 0.90 -0.82
C ASP A 22 3.78 0.74 -0.42
N PHE A 23 4.31 -0.47 -0.59
CA PHE A 23 5.72 -0.75 -0.35
C PHE A 23 6.51 -0.34 -1.59
N TRP A 24 7.45 0.57 -1.42
CA TRP A 24 8.22 1.14 -2.52
C TRP A 24 9.68 1.33 -2.12
N ALA A 25 10.51 1.69 -3.11
CA ALA A 25 11.92 2.04 -2.86
C ALA A 25 12.34 3.17 -3.80
N PRO A 26 13.28 4.03 -3.37
CA PRO A 26 13.72 5.18 -4.21
C PRO A 26 14.37 4.77 -5.52
N TRP A 27 14.99 3.58 -5.57
CA TRP A 27 15.68 3.07 -6.76
C TRP A 27 14.75 2.30 -7.70
N CYS A 28 13.49 2.20 -7.38
CA CYS A 28 12.51 1.36 -8.08
C CYS A 28 11.81 2.15 -9.19
N GLY A 29 12.15 1.87 -10.45
CA GLY A 29 11.49 2.50 -11.60
C GLY A 29 9.98 2.22 -11.66
N PRO A 30 9.55 0.95 -11.57
CA PRO A 30 8.11 0.63 -11.58
C PRO A 30 7.32 1.30 -10.46
N CYS A 31 7.93 1.55 -9.31
CA CYS A 31 7.26 2.27 -8.23
C CYS A 31 6.87 3.69 -8.65
N LYS A 32 7.74 4.33 -9.44
CA LYS A 32 7.46 5.67 -9.96
C LYS A 32 6.30 5.66 -10.94
N MET A 33 6.12 4.57 -11.67
CA MET A 33 4.97 4.41 -12.55
C MET A 33 3.68 4.28 -11.77
N MET A 34 3.76 3.65 -10.59
CA MET A 34 2.58 3.48 -9.72
C MET A 34 2.18 4.77 -8.99
N ASP A 35 3.10 5.70 -8.78
CA ASP A 35 2.81 6.90 -7.99
C ASP A 35 1.60 7.67 -8.49
N PRO A 36 1.50 8.06 -9.78
CA PRO A 36 0.31 8.80 -10.23
C PRO A 36 -0.97 7.96 -10.17
N ILE A 37 -0.86 6.66 -10.34
CA ILE A 37 -2.01 5.75 -10.22
C ILE A 37 -2.50 5.73 -8.78
N MET A 38 -1.59 5.61 -7.83
CA MET A 38 -1.93 5.58 -6.42
C MET A 38 -2.51 6.91 -5.94
N GLU A 39 -2.00 8.03 -6.46
CA GLU A 39 -2.56 9.35 -6.13
C GLU A 39 -4.02 9.45 -6.54
N LYS A 40 -4.36 8.99 -7.74
CA LYS A 40 -5.74 9.02 -8.21
C LYS A 40 -6.64 8.10 -7.40
N LEU A 41 -6.13 6.93 -7.03
CA LEU A 41 -6.89 5.98 -6.22
C LEU A 41 -7.14 6.55 -4.82
N GLU A 42 -6.15 7.23 -4.26
CA GLU A 42 -6.32 7.88 -2.96
C GLU A 42 -7.37 8.99 -3.03
N GLN A 43 -7.38 9.77 -4.11
CA GLN A 43 -8.39 10.82 -4.29
C GLN A 43 -9.80 10.24 -4.31
N THR A 44 -9.96 9.07 -4.91
CA THR A 44 -11.26 8.42 -5.04
C THR A 44 -11.67 7.68 -3.78
N TYR A 45 -10.74 6.98 -3.13
CA TYR A 45 -11.05 6.03 -2.05
C TYR A 45 -10.51 6.44 -0.69
N GLY A 46 -9.81 7.57 -0.58
CA GLY A 46 -9.15 7.98 0.65
C GLY A 46 -10.09 8.32 1.79
N ASP A 47 -11.38 8.55 1.50
CA ASP A 47 -12.40 8.79 2.53
C ASP A 47 -12.92 7.49 3.15
N ARG A 48 -12.69 6.35 2.50
CA ARG A 48 -13.20 5.04 2.94
C ARG A 48 -12.07 4.07 3.28
N SER A 49 -10.83 4.43 2.99
CA SER A 49 -9.67 3.60 3.30
C SER A 49 -8.47 4.50 3.50
N LYS A 50 -7.54 4.03 4.31
CA LYS A 50 -6.31 4.77 4.59
C LYS A 50 -5.23 4.34 3.61
N PHE A 51 -4.47 5.30 3.10
CA PHE A 51 -3.35 5.02 2.21
C PHE A 51 -2.05 5.39 2.91
N VAL A 52 -1.10 4.46 2.91
CA VAL A 52 0.19 4.62 3.58
C VAL A 52 1.28 4.23 2.58
N ARG A 53 2.37 4.98 2.55
CA ARG A 53 3.56 4.62 1.77
C ARG A 53 4.66 4.19 2.74
N PHE A 54 5.34 3.09 2.41
CA PHE A 54 6.41 2.58 3.24
C PHE A 54 7.64 2.27 2.39
N ASN A 55 8.73 3.00 2.64
CA ASN A 55 9.99 2.81 1.95
C ASN A 55 10.70 1.57 2.52
N VAL A 56 10.91 0.54 1.69
CA VAL A 56 11.56 -0.69 2.15
C VAL A 56 13.07 -0.55 2.25
N ASP A 57 13.65 0.48 1.62
CA ASP A 57 15.10 0.67 1.66
C ASP A 57 15.52 1.02 3.08
N GLY A 58 16.40 0.19 3.66
CA GLY A 58 16.78 0.34 5.05
C GLY A 58 15.78 -0.22 6.05
N ASN A 59 14.68 -0.81 5.59
CA ASN A 59 13.62 -1.34 6.46
C ASN A 59 13.22 -2.76 6.03
N GLN A 60 14.22 -3.58 5.77
CA GLN A 60 14.01 -4.94 5.23
C GLN A 60 13.25 -5.84 6.20
N ASP A 61 13.36 -5.60 7.49
CA ASP A 61 12.69 -6.40 8.51
C ASP A 61 11.16 -6.30 8.38
N ILE A 62 10.63 -5.11 8.14
CA ILE A 62 9.19 -4.93 7.94
C ILE A 62 8.74 -5.58 6.64
N ALA A 63 9.51 -5.38 5.56
CA ALA A 63 9.20 -6.01 4.28
C ALA A 63 9.15 -7.53 4.40
N GLN A 64 10.10 -8.13 5.10
CA GLN A 64 10.15 -9.57 5.32
C GLN A 64 8.97 -10.06 6.16
N ARG A 65 8.57 -9.27 7.15
CA ARG A 65 7.43 -9.63 8.02
C ARG A 65 6.17 -9.90 7.19
N TYR A 66 5.98 -9.15 6.11
CA TYR A 66 4.78 -9.27 5.27
C TYR A 66 5.08 -9.95 3.94
N HIS A 67 6.23 -10.61 3.82
CA HIS A 67 6.64 -11.36 2.63
C HIS A 67 6.70 -10.50 1.38
N VAL A 68 7.10 -9.25 1.52
CA VAL A 68 7.28 -8.33 0.39
C VAL A 68 8.67 -8.61 -0.20
N MET A 69 8.69 -9.36 -1.30
CA MET A 69 9.92 -9.81 -1.95
C MET A 69 10.33 -8.87 -3.09
N SER A 70 9.43 -8.06 -3.57
CA SER A 70 9.68 -7.12 -4.67
C SER A 70 8.81 -5.90 -4.52
N VAL A 71 9.19 -4.80 -5.17
CA VAL A 71 8.44 -3.55 -5.18
C VAL A 71 8.13 -3.15 -6.62
N PRO A 72 6.99 -2.48 -6.88
CA PRO A 72 5.99 -2.09 -5.90
C PRO A 72 5.13 -3.27 -5.44
N SER A 73 4.69 -3.23 -4.20
CA SER A 73 3.72 -4.19 -3.67
C SER A 73 2.73 -3.45 -2.80
N LEU A 74 1.45 -3.78 -2.96
CA LEU A 74 0.39 -3.26 -2.10
C LEU A 74 -0.03 -4.36 -1.14
N VAL A 75 -0.09 -4.03 0.15
CA VAL A 75 -0.61 -4.95 1.16
C VAL A 75 -1.84 -4.31 1.78
N LEU A 76 -2.94 -5.05 1.80
CA LEU A 76 -4.18 -4.59 2.41
C LEU A 76 -4.26 -5.11 3.84
N PHE A 77 -4.48 -4.18 4.76
CA PHE A 77 -4.65 -4.47 6.17
C PHE A 77 -6.10 -4.22 6.59
N ARG A 78 -6.66 -5.14 7.39
CA ARG A 78 -7.95 -4.94 8.05
C ARG A 78 -7.74 -5.09 9.54
N ASP A 79 -8.07 -4.03 10.28
CA ASP A 79 -7.94 -4.03 11.75
C ASP A 79 -6.54 -4.43 12.20
N GLY A 80 -5.53 -3.93 11.49
CA GLY A 80 -4.13 -4.15 11.82
C GLY A 80 -3.54 -5.43 11.30
N GLN A 81 -4.31 -6.26 10.58
CA GLN A 81 -3.83 -7.54 10.07
C GLN A 81 -3.71 -7.52 8.55
N ALA A 82 -2.57 -7.98 8.05
CA ALA A 82 -2.34 -8.11 6.61
C ALA A 82 -3.22 -9.22 6.04
N LYS A 83 -4.03 -8.90 5.04
CA LYS A 83 -4.97 -9.84 4.46
C LYS A 83 -4.63 -10.23 3.03
N GLU A 84 -4.16 -9.30 2.21
CA GLU A 84 -3.88 -9.56 0.80
C GLU A 84 -2.68 -8.77 0.35
N LYS A 85 -2.03 -9.28 -0.70
CA LYS A 85 -0.88 -8.62 -1.31
C LYS A 85 -1.05 -8.63 -2.82
N VAL A 86 -0.81 -7.48 -3.44
CA VAL A 86 -0.83 -7.32 -4.90
C VAL A 86 0.55 -6.83 -5.31
N THR A 87 1.28 -7.61 -6.09
CA THR A 87 2.66 -7.30 -6.46
C THR A 87 2.75 -6.87 -7.93
N GLY A 88 3.47 -5.79 -8.18
CA GLY A 88 3.72 -5.28 -9.52
C GLY A 88 2.88 -4.08 -9.88
N VAL A 89 3.05 -3.61 -11.13
CA VAL A 89 2.34 -2.46 -11.66
C VAL A 89 1.04 -2.94 -12.30
N TYR A 90 -0.07 -2.33 -11.92
CA TYR A 90 -1.38 -2.61 -12.49
C TYR A 90 -2.02 -1.32 -13.00
N PRO A 91 -2.83 -1.40 -14.06
CA PRO A 91 -3.57 -0.22 -14.53
C PRO A 91 -4.53 0.29 -13.47
N GLU A 92 -4.75 1.60 -13.48
CA GLU A 92 -5.63 2.24 -12.52
C GLU A 92 -7.02 1.59 -12.47
N ALA A 93 -7.59 1.27 -13.64
CA ALA A 93 -8.95 0.69 -13.69
C ALA A 93 -9.02 -0.66 -12.98
N LYS A 94 -7.98 -1.48 -13.08
CA LYS A 94 -7.95 -2.78 -12.41
C LYS A 94 -7.86 -2.61 -10.90
N LEU A 95 -7.03 -1.71 -10.45
CA LEU A 95 -6.88 -1.44 -9.02
C LEU A 95 -8.13 -0.80 -8.44
N ALA A 96 -8.78 0.10 -9.19
CA ALA A 96 -10.04 0.71 -8.77
C ALA A 96 -11.11 -0.36 -8.55
N HIS A 97 -11.24 -1.28 -9.50
CA HIS A 97 -12.21 -2.37 -9.38
C HIS A 97 -11.91 -3.25 -8.15
N TYR A 98 -10.65 -3.55 -7.94
CA TYR A 98 -10.20 -4.34 -6.80
C TYR A 98 -10.52 -3.63 -5.47
N PHE A 99 -10.21 -2.33 -5.37
CA PHE A 99 -10.48 -1.57 -4.14
C PHE A 99 -11.97 -1.47 -3.86
N GLU A 100 -12.79 -1.29 -4.89
CA GLU A 100 -14.25 -1.22 -4.70
C GLU A 100 -14.77 -2.52 -4.10
N ARG A 101 -14.28 -3.66 -4.58
CA ARG A 101 -14.67 -4.95 -3.99
C ARG A 101 -14.23 -5.06 -2.54
N LYS A 102 -13.00 -4.62 -2.23
CA LYS A 102 -12.45 -4.74 -0.88
C LYS A 102 -13.14 -3.80 0.10
N ILE A 103 -13.49 -2.61 -0.34
CA ILE A 103 -14.21 -1.65 0.50
C ILE A 103 -15.61 -2.18 0.80
N ALA A 104 -16.23 -2.88 -0.14
CA ALA A 104 -17.58 -3.41 0.02
C ALA A 104 -17.64 -4.65 0.94
N GLU A 105 -16.50 -5.31 1.16
CA GLU A 105 -16.46 -6.50 2.01
C GLU A 105 -16.66 -6.21 3.49
#